data_a0c8dee35b64fd539e32ceaa3d56d0fa
#
_entry.id   a0c8dee35b64fd539e32ceaa3d56d0fa
#
_cell.length_a   1.000
_cell.length_b   1.000
_cell.length_c   1.000
_cell.angle_alpha   90.00
_cell.angle_beta   90.00
_cell.angle_gamma   90.00
#
_symmetry.space_group_name_H-M   'P 1'
#
loop_
_entity.id
_entity.type
_entity.pdbx_description
1 polymer ?
#
loop_
_entity_poly.entity_id
_entity_poly.type
_entity_poly.pdbx_seq_one_letter_code
_entity_poly.pdbx_strand_id
1 'polypeptide(L)'
;MKKWKIAVRIAAFLGCAALLLYGLTVFLKDKRVTFDYDTTRKVEGFYAEEKDSLDFVFVGSSQMFTSVVPAVLWEEYGITSYDFGANEQPMYLSYYYIKEALKYQDPKAIVLEVSYCNAPEYTHEGVHHINLDDLRMGPVKLEAIFDIIPEGERFPYIFELAKYHDTWTTMDKASFQYIGADKHNPYKGYTPSLDGFADGGEFNEEIAKVTEKAELAELSVKYMEKIIALCKEKNVDLLFLKTPNDHIQNQPEYNAVADIAATHDIPYLDLNREMKGQLHNHVFHAETITKRIGEWLTSLYEVEDKRENPEFAQWHEDADYYYRYAHQLRLNGIEIFEEYMAELIGKDYIVCIAVNQDAGAYLSEEAVALMQQLGCQWDVSTAGGNSYLAVVENGIIHAETGSEDVVAYENRIYDHTFKVVSQGSQAGCNASIIIDGVEYAPNEKGFNIVVYDPKLDMILSTNSFEITES
;
A
#
# COMPACT_ATOMS: atom_id res chain seq x y z
N MET A 1 -39.44 46.14 0.42
CA MET A 1 -39.39 45.17 -0.70
C MET A 1 -38.13 45.27 -1.59
N LYS A 2 -37.69 46.46 -2.05
CA LYS A 2 -36.49 46.58 -2.92
C LYS A 2 -35.18 46.15 -2.24
N LYS A 3 -34.94 46.50 -0.97
CA LYS A 3 -33.70 46.11 -0.21
C LYS A 3 -33.56 44.61 -0.03
N TRP A 4 -34.65 43.90 0.28
CA TRP A 4 -34.66 42.43 0.40
C TRP A 4 -34.29 41.73 -0.94
N LYS A 5 -34.85 42.18 -2.06
CA LYS A 5 -34.52 41.62 -3.38
C LYS A 5 -33.06 41.86 -3.76
N ILE A 6 -32.48 42.97 -3.35
CA ILE A 6 -31.03 43.25 -3.56
C ILE A 6 -30.20 42.32 -2.69
N ALA A 7 -30.56 42.18 -1.40
CA ALA A 7 -29.82 41.26 -0.50
C ALA A 7 -29.84 39.79 -1.00
N VAL A 8 -31.02 39.31 -1.47
CA VAL A 8 -31.15 37.97 -2.06
C VAL A 8 -30.31 37.83 -3.33
N ARG A 9 -30.26 38.83 -4.20
CA ARG A 9 -29.41 38.77 -5.41
C ARG A 9 -27.90 38.76 -5.08
N ILE A 10 -27.50 39.55 -4.07
CA ILE A 10 -26.10 39.55 -3.61
C ILE A 10 -25.77 38.19 -3.00
N ALA A 11 -26.62 37.62 -2.13
CA ALA A 11 -26.40 36.31 -1.56
C ALA A 11 -26.33 35.20 -2.63
N ALA A 12 -27.22 35.24 -3.63
CA ALA A 12 -27.21 34.32 -4.74
C ALA A 12 -25.91 34.43 -5.58
N PHE A 13 -25.49 35.66 -5.89
CA PHE A 13 -24.23 35.90 -6.61
C PHE A 13 -23.02 35.36 -5.83
N LEU A 14 -22.91 35.67 -4.54
CA LEU A 14 -21.86 35.18 -3.68
C LEU A 14 -21.87 33.64 -3.57
N GLY A 15 -23.06 33.05 -3.47
CA GLY A 15 -23.23 31.61 -3.48
C GLY A 15 -22.74 30.96 -4.80
N CYS A 16 -23.13 31.52 -5.93
CA CYS A 16 -22.66 31.05 -7.24
C CYS A 16 -21.16 31.25 -7.42
N ALA A 17 -20.60 32.38 -6.97
CA ALA A 17 -19.15 32.62 -7.01
C ALA A 17 -18.39 31.62 -6.11
N ALA A 18 -18.89 31.36 -4.91
CA ALA A 18 -18.27 30.38 -4.01
C ALA A 18 -18.31 28.95 -4.60
N LEU A 19 -19.44 28.54 -5.21
CA LEU A 19 -19.56 27.25 -5.89
C LEU A 19 -18.60 27.15 -7.09
N LEU A 20 -18.46 28.22 -7.87
CA LEU A 20 -17.52 28.26 -8.99
C LEU A 20 -16.06 28.13 -8.51
N LEU A 21 -15.69 28.90 -7.49
CA LEU A 21 -14.33 28.85 -6.92
C LEU A 21 -14.07 27.48 -6.31
N TYR A 22 -15.03 26.89 -5.59
CA TYR A 22 -14.93 25.54 -5.08
C TYR A 22 -14.74 24.51 -6.20
N GLY A 23 -15.56 24.60 -7.25
CA GLY A 23 -15.43 23.72 -8.42
C GLY A 23 -14.07 23.84 -9.12
N LEU A 24 -13.55 25.08 -9.24
CA LEU A 24 -12.21 25.32 -9.78
C LEU A 24 -11.11 24.73 -8.86
N THR A 25 -11.24 24.87 -7.55
CA THR A 25 -10.30 24.28 -6.59
C THR A 25 -10.28 22.76 -6.73
N VAL A 26 -11.45 22.12 -6.73
CA VAL A 26 -11.55 20.65 -6.91
C VAL A 26 -11.02 20.21 -8.26
N PHE A 27 -11.22 21.01 -9.31
CA PHE A 27 -10.73 20.71 -10.66
C PHE A 27 -9.22 20.86 -10.79
N LEU A 28 -8.62 21.89 -10.18
CA LEU A 28 -7.22 22.23 -10.30
C LEU A 28 -6.34 21.63 -9.20
N LYS A 29 -6.92 21.13 -8.08
CA LYS A 29 -6.15 20.44 -7.05
C LYS A 29 -5.36 19.32 -7.69
N ASP A 30 -4.09 19.19 -7.31
CA ASP A 30 -3.21 18.14 -7.85
C ASP A 30 -3.83 16.77 -7.62
N LYS A 31 -3.92 15.99 -8.69
CA LYS A 31 -4.59 14.69 -8.74
C LYS A 31 -3.64 13.58 -9.18
N ARG A 32 -2.35 13.84 -9.10
CA ARG A 32 -1.37 12.81 -9.39
C ARG A 32 -1.52 11.69 -8.39
N VAL A 33 -2.02 10.61 -8.90
CA VAL A 33 -2.26 9.38 -8.19
C VAL A 33 -1.04 8.50 -8.42
N THR A 34 0.00 8.71 -7.64
CA THR A 34 1.07 7.73 -7.51
C THR A 34 0.77 6.91 -6.25
N PHE A 35 0.92 5.59 -6.31
CA PHE A 35 0.76 4.73 -5.13
C PHE A 35 1.89 4.95 -4.12
N ASP A 36 2.99 5.56 -4.54
CA ASP A 36 4.16 5.82 -3.73
C ASP A 36 3.95 7.06 -2.87
N TYR A 37 3.79 6.87 -1.56
CA TYR A 37 3.72 7.91 -0.53
C TYR A 37 2.60 8.96 -0.72
N ASP A 38 1.58 8.66 -1.52
CA ASP A 38 0.49 9.58 -1.80
C ASP A 38 -0.47 9.72 -0.60
N THR A 39 -0.35 10.84 0.09
CA THR A 39 -1.21 11.18 1.23
C THR A 39 -2.66 11.41 0.78
N THR A 40 -2.88 11.96 -0.41
CA THR A 40 -4.22 12.27 -0.93
C THR A 40 -5.11 11.03 -0.96
N ARG A 41 -4.61 9.92 -1.50
CA ARG A 41 -5.39 8.68 -1.55
C ARG A 41 -5.66 8.08 -0.17
N LYS A 42 -4.70 8.18 0.75
CA LYS A 42 -4.89 7.72 2.13
C LYS A 42 -5.99 8.51 2.82
N VAL A 43 -5.94 9.84 2.73
CA VAL A 43 -6.92 10.71 3.38
C VAL A 43 -8.30 10.60 2.72
N GLU A 44 -8.38 10.59 1.38
CA GLU A 44 -9.66 10.43 0.67
C GLU A 44 -10.27 9.04 0.94
N GLY A 45 -9.46 7.98 0.94
CA GLY A 45 -9.88 6.62 1.24
C GLY A 45 -10.44 6.49 2.66
N PHE A 46 -9.80 7.11 3.66
CA PHE A 46 -10.34 7.14 5.01
C PHE A 46 -11.76 7.73 5.07
N TYR A 47 -12.00 8.79 4.33
CA TYR A 47 -13.33 9.39 4.26
C TYR A 47 -14.34 8.58 3.44
N ALA A 48 -13.89 7.59 2.68
CA ALA A 48 -14.74 6.66 1.94
C ALA A 48 -15.13 5.42 2.76
N GLU A 49 -14.44 5.15 3.87
CA GLU A 49 -14.81 4.06 4.78
C GLU A 49 -16.22 4.30 5.38
N GLU A 50 -16.93 3.20 5.62
CA GLU A 50 -18.20 3.27 6.35
C GLU A 50 -17.99 3.87 7.73
N LYS A 51 -18.97 4.64 8.16
CA LYS A 51 -18.93 5.29 9.45
C LYS A 51 -18.96 4.23 10.57
N ASP A 52 -18.07 4.40 11.56
CA ASP A 52 -17.99 3.55 12.75
C ASP A 52 -17.72 2.04 12.42
N SER A 53 -16.99 1.76 11.32
CA SER A 53 -16.70 0.41 10.83
C SER A 53 -15.31 -0.13 11.24
N LEU A 54 -14.44 0.72 11.75
CA LEU A 54 -13.04 0.36 12.07
C LEU A 54 -12.87 -0.02 13.55
N ASP A 55 -12.21 -1.15 13.81
CA ASP A 55 -11.80 -1.52 15.18
C ASP A 55 -10.64 -0.67 15.68
N PHE A 56 -9.67 -0.37 14.81
CA PHE A 56 -8.48 0.43 15.14
C PHE A 56 -8.18 1.46 14.06
N VAL A 57 -7.74 2.64 14.48
CA VAL A 57 -7.19 3.65 13.57
C VAL A 57 -5.74 3.89 13.96
N PHE A 58 -4.82 3.58 13.07
CA PHE A 58 -3.41 3.89 13.23
C PHE A 58 -3.14 5.32 12.76
N VAL A 59 -2.42 6.09 13.57
CA VAL A 59 -2.06 7.48 13.26
C VAL A 59 -0.57 7.68 13.46
N GLY A 60 0.09 8.26 12.46
CA GLY A 60 1.54 8.46 12.51
C GLY A 60 2.14 8.86 11.16
N SER A 61 3.45 8.74 11.08
CA SER A 61 4.25 9.10 9.90
C SER A 61 4.35 7.96 8.87
N SER A 62 5.24 8.17 7.88
CA SER A 62 5.56 7.12 6.89
C SER A 62 6.07 5.83 7.52
N GLN A 63 6.74 5.88 8.67
CA GLN A 63 7.17 4.68 9.38
C GLN A 63 5.98 3.80 9.81
N MET A 64 4.85 4.40 10.16
CA MET A 64 3.63 3.66 10.47
C MET A 64 3.03 3.05 9.20
N PHE A 65 2.69 3.86 8.20
CA PHE A 65 1.93 3.37 7.05
C PHE A 65 2.74 2.58 6.01
N THR A 66 4.05 2.41 6.20
CA THR A 66 4.88 1.42 5.48
C THR A 66 5.15 0.16 6.29
N SER A 67 4.69 0.10 7.54
CA SER A 67 4.94 -1.02 8.45
C SER A 67 3.67 -1.74 8.90
N VAL A 68 2.52 -1.08 8.90
CA VAL A 68 1.24 -1.68 9.29
C VAL A 68 0.44 -2.01 8.05
N VAL A 69 0.08 -3.28 7.87
CA VAL A 69 -0.65 -3.79 6.71
C VAL A 69 -2.06 -4.18 7.13
N PRO A 70 -3.09 -3.34 6.92
CA PRO A 70 -4.46 -3.65 7.35
C PRO A 70 -5.00 -4.96 6.76
N ALA A 71 -4.60 -5.33 5.53
CA ALA A 71 -4.95 -6.61 4.93
C ALA A 71 -4.48 -7.82 5.75
N VAL A 72 -3.30 -7.75 6.38
CA VAL A 72 -2.78 -8.81 7.27
C VAL A 72 -3.58 -8.87 8.58
N LEU A 73 -3.94 -7.72 9.16
CA LEU A 73 -4.79 -7.68 10.36
C LEU A 73 -6.17 -8.27 10.07
N TRP A 74 -6.72 -8.02 8.90
CA TRP A 74 -7.97 -8.60 8.45
C TRP A 74 -7.87 -10.12 8.27
N GLU A 75 -6.92 -10.62 7.47
CA GLU A 75 -6.83 -12.04 7.13
C GLU A 75 -6.45 -12.92 8.34
N GLU A 76 -5.54 -12.45 9.19
CA GLU A 76 -5.08 -13.26 10.33
C GLU A 76 -6.01 -13.15 11.56
N TYR A 77 -6.64 -12.00 11.79
CA TYR A 77 -7.33 -11.70 13.05
C TYR A 77 -8.79 -11.23 12.89
N GLY A 78 -9.28 -11.00 11.67
CA GLY A 78 -10.59 -10.40 11.42
C GLY A 78 -10.72 -8.95 11.88
N ILE A 79 -9.59 -8.24 12.07
CA ILE A 79 -9.52 -6.86 12.54
C ILE A 79 -9.71 -5.89 11.36
N THR A 80 -10.65 -4.96 11.51
CA THR A 80 -10.79 -3.81 10.60
C THR A 80 -9.95 -2.64 11.09
N SER A 81 -9.06 -2.12 10.22
CA SER A 81 -8.16 -1.00 10.60
C SER A 81 -7.84 -0.09 9.43
N TYR A 82 -7.35 1.10 9.73
CA TYR A 82 -6.94 2.07 8.71
C TYR A 82 -5.69 2.84 9.14
N ASP A 83 -4.76 3.05 8.20
CA ASP A 83 -3.55 3.83 8.40
C ASP A 83 -3.81 5.29 8.00
N PHE A 84 -4.25 6.09 8.97
CA PHE A 84 -4.61 7.48 8.77
C PHE A 84 -3.47 8.41 9.18
N GLY A 85 -2.51 8.58 8.28
CA GLY A 85 -1.29 9.35 8.53
C GLY A 85 -0.73 10.02 7.27
N ALA A 86 0.32 10.81 7.46
CA ALA A 86 1.03 11.50 6.40
C ALA A 86 2.55 11.48 6.61
N ASN A 87 3.32 11.81 5.58
CA ASN A 87 4.78 11.84 5.68
C ASN A 87 5.25 12.84 6.75
N GLU A 88 6.32 12.46 7.47
CA GLU A 88 6.97 13.30 8.48
C GLU A 88 5.98 13.90 9.50
N GLN A 89 4.96 13.15 9.92
CA GLN A 89 3.86 13.63 10.76
C GLN A 89 4.27 13.75 12.24
N PRO A 90 4.51 14.96 12.79
CA PRO A 90 4.84 15.16 14.20
C PRO A 90 3.58 15.14 15.08
N MET A 91 3.76 15.06 16.40
CA MET A 91 2.67 14.93 17.38
C MET A 91 1.60 16.02 17.27
N TYR A 92 1.98 17.25 16.92
CA TYR A 92 1.01 18.34 16.78
C TYR A 92 0.09 18.17 15.55
N LEU A 93 0.55 17.49 14.47
CA LEU A 93 -0.29 17.12 13.33
C LEU A 93 -1.09 15.85 13.63
N SER A 94 -0.47 14.85 14.31
CA SER A 94 -1.17 13.65 14.75
C SER A 94 -2.39 13.96 15.63
N TYR A 95 -2.32 14.99 16.47
CA TYR A 95 -3.47 15.47 17.26
C TYR A 95 -4.67 15.81 16.35
N TYR A 96 -4.44 16.53 15.26
CA TYR A 96 -5.53 16.92 14.35
C TYR A 96 -6.02 15.75 13.49
N TYR A 97 -5.15 14.81 13.13
CA TYR A 97 -5.55 13.57 12.47
C TYR A 97 -6.45 12.73 13.38
N ILE A 98 -6.08 12.53 14.64
CA ILE A 98 -6.91 11.83 15.62
C ILE A 98 -8.25 12.54 15.81
N LYS A 99 -8.21 13.87 15.97
CA LYS A 99 -9.43 14.68 16.13
C LYS A 99 -10.36 14.60 14.91
N GLU A 100 -9.79 14.51 13.71
CA GLU A 100 -10.56 14.33 12.48
C GLU A 100 -11.09 12.90 12.38
N ALA A 101 -10.26 11.88 12.68
CA ALA A 101 -10.67 10.48 12.66
C ALA A 101 -11.88 10.21 13.55
N LEU A 102 -11.87 10.71 14.77
CA LEU A 102 -12.96 10.54 15.77
C LEU A 102 -14.27 11.28 15.42
N LYS A 103 -14.34 11.97 14.29
CA LYS A 103 -15.60 12.48 13.73
C LYS A 103 -16.32 11.45 12.86
N TYR A 104 -15.58 10.53 12.30
CA TYR A 104 -16.06 9.57 11.31
C TYR A 104 -16.08 8.14 11.83
N GLN A 105 -15.22 7.84 12.80
CA GLN A 105 -15.04 6.50 13.36
C GLN A 105 -15.13 6.53 14.89
N ASP A 106 -15.67 5.45 15.45
CA ASP A 106 -15.73 5.18 16.90
C ASP A 106 -14.93 3.87 17.19
N PRO A 107 -13.59 3.90 17.02
CA PRO A 107 -12.77 2.70 17.13
C PRO A 107 -12.61 2.26 18.60
N LYS A 108 -12.27 0.98 18.83
CA LYS A 108 -11.85 0.46 20.15
C LYS A 108 -10.64 1.25 20.66
N ALA A 109 -9.67 1.53 19.77
CA ALA A 109 -8.51 2.34 20.12
C ALA A 109 -7.95 3.13 18.93
N ILE A 110 -7.32 4.27 19.27
CA ILE A 110 -6.34 4.95 18.42
C ILE A 110 -4.97 4.35 18.73
N VAL A 111 -4.25 3.90 17.70
CA VAL A 111 -2.86 3.43 17.81
C VAL A 111 -1.95 4.54 17.27
N LEU A 112 -1.29 5.27 18.18
CA LEU A 112 -0.39 6.36 17.83
C LEU A 112 1.04 5.84 17.65
N GLU A 113 1.56 5.91 16.43
CA GLU A 113 2.95 5.60 16.13
C GLU A 113 3.83 6.81 16.52
N VAL A 114 4.92 6.55 17.26
CA VAL A 114 5.66 7.59 17.98
C VAL A 114 7.04 7.92 17.39
N SER A 115 7.33 7.55 16.14
CA SER A 115 8.64 7.83 15.51
C SER A 115 9.00 9.32 15.48
N TYR A 116 8.02 10.18 15.25
CA TYR A 116 8.19 11.65 15.25
C TYR A 116 7.74 12.28 16.57
N CYS A 117 8.10 11.65 17.69
CA CYS A 117 7.70 12.08 19.05
C CYS A 117 8.45 13.29 19.58
N ASN A 118 9.50 13.76 18.93
CA ASN A 118 10.36 14.83 19.47
C ASN A 118 10.62 15.94 18.44
N ALA A 119 9.60 16.76 18.16
CA ALA A 119 9.72 17.96 17.32
C ALA A 119 9.87 19.21 18.22
N PRO A 120 11.03 19.90 18.21
CA PRO A 120 11.28 21.04 19.08
C PRO A 120 10.46 22.28 18.72
N GLU A 121 10.08 22.40 17.45
CA GLU A 121 9.33 23.52 16.89
C GLU A 121 8.39 23.05 15.77
N TYR A 122 7.51 23.93 15.31
CA TYR A 122 6.73 23.65 14.12
C TYR A 122 7.65 23.50 12.92
N THR A 123 7.42 22.45 12.12
CA THR A 123 8.25 22.14 10.95
C THR A 123 8.02 23.14 9.80
N HIS A 124 8.68 22.90 8.67
CA HIS A 124 8.59 23.79 7.51
C HIS A 124 7.26 23.62 6.72
N GLU A 125 6.96 24.61 5.90
CA GLU A 125 5.73 24.70 5.09
C GLU A 125 5.40 23.42 4.31
N GLY A 126 6.41 22.73 3.73
CA GLY A 126 6.19 21.50 2.96
C GLY A 126 5.52 20.39 3.77
N VAL A 127 5.96 20.15 5.01
CA VAL A 127 5.35 19.17 5.92
C VAL A 127 3.92 19.57 6.28
N HIS A 128 3.68 20.86 6.52
CA HIS A 128 2.33 21.35 6.81
C HIS A 128 1.39 21.11 5.62
N HIS A 129 1.83 21.36 4.38
CA HIS A 129 1.03 21.09 3.19
C HIS A 129 0.74 19.59 2.99
N ILE A 130 1.76 18.72 3.10
CA ILE A 130 1.59 17.27 3.01
C ILE A 130 0.55 16.75 4.02
N ASN A 131 0.52 17.34 5.21
CA ASN A 131 -0.37 16.89 6.27
C ASN A 131 -1.75 17.57 6.26
N LEU A 132 -1.87 18.80 5.80
CA LEU A 132 -3.13 19.56 5.94
C LEU A 132 -3.94 19.65 4.66
N ASP A 133 -3.31 19.63 3.48
CA ASP A 133 -4.03 19.92 2.23
C ASP A 133 -5.15 18.92 1.93
N ASP A 134 -4.94 17.64 2.22
CA ASP A 134 -5.89 16.58 1.92
C ASP A 134 -6.97 16.38 2.98
N LEU A 135 -6.79 16.93 4.18
CA LEU A 135 -7.88 16.99 5.14
C LEU A 135 -9.06 17.81 4.57
N ARG A 136 -10.29 17.32 4.77
CA ARG A 136 -11.50 18.04 4.35
C ARG A 136 -11.57 19.39 5.03
N MET A 137 -11.87 20.45 4.25
CA MET A 137 -12.11 21.77 4.81
C MET A 137 -13.25 21.71 5.83
N GLY A 138 -12.97 22.04 7.07
CA GLY A 138 -13.89 21.93 8.17
C GLY A 138 -13.31 22.50 9.47
N PRO A 139 -14.04 22.39 10.59
CA PRO A 139 -13.61 22.98 11.86
C PRO A 139 -12.22 22.49 12.33
N VAL A 140 -11.89 21.20 12.15
CA VAL A 140 -10.62 20.63 12.57
C VAL A 140 -9.46 21.16 11.74
N LYS A 141 -9.58 21.17 10.39
CA LYS A 141 -8.57 21.75 9.50
C LYS A 141 -8.37 23.24 9.77
N LEU A 142 -9.45 24.00 9.95
CA LEU A 142 -9.35 25.43 10.27
C LEU A 142 -8.64 25.63 11.61
N GLU A 143 -8.99 24.87 12.65
CA GLU A 143 -8.30 24.94 13.94
C GLU A 143 -6.82 24.65 13.80
N ALA A 144 -6.43 23.60 13.05
CA ALA A 144 -5.03 23.28 12.78
C ALA A 144 -4.31 24.45 12.06
N ILE A 145 -4.92 25.03 11.04
CA ILE A 145 -4.35 26.18 10.33
C ILE A 145 -4.12 27.37 11.27
N PHE A 146 -5.09 27.68 12.14
CA PHE A 146 -4.95 28.81 13.05
C PHE A 146 -4.01 28.56 14.24
N ASP A 147 -3.83 27.31 14.65
CA ASP A 147 -2.93 26.93 15.76
C ASP A 147 -1.47 26.77 15.29
N ILE A 148 -1.25 26.22 14.09
CA ILE A 148 0.08 25.82 13.62
C ILE A 148 0.68 26.86 12.66
N ILE A 149 -0.13 27.38 11.70
CA ILE A 149 0.37 28.17 10.58
C ILE A 149 0.50 29.65 10.98
N PRO A 150 1.68 30.29 10.74
CA PRO A 150 1.86 31.71 10.98
C PRO A 150 0.81 32.56 10.24
N GLU A 151 0.37 33.66 10.86
CA GLU A 151 -0.75 34.49 10.35
C GLU A 151 -0.57 34.91 8.88
N GLY A 152 0.64 35.27 8.49
CA GLY A 152 0.97 35.70 7.12
C GLY A 152 0.93 34.59 6.07
N GLU A 153 0.92 33.33 6.48
CA GLU A 153 1.04 32.15 5.60
C GLU A 153 -0.26 31.35 5.49
N ARG A 154 -1.32 31.72 6.23
CA ARG A 154 -2.58 30.97 6.29
C ARG A 154 -3.39 30.97 5.01
N PHE A 155 -3.20 31.98 4.15
CA PHE A 155 -4.05 32.21 2.98
C PHE A 155 -4.11 31.03 2.01
N PRO A 156 -2.99 30.39 1.59
CA PRO A 156 -3.01 29.24 0.69
C PRO A 156 -3.71 28.02 1.28
N TYR A 157 -3.66 27.81 2.61
CA TYR A 157 -4.34 26.70 3.29
C TYR A 157 -5.86 26.88 3.38
N ILE A 158 -6.33 28.13 3.47
CA ILE A 158 -7.77 28.46 3.53
C ILE A 158 -8.34 28.55 2.13
N PHE A 159 -7.60 29.15 1.20
CA PHE A 159 -7.98 29.34 -0.18
C PHE A 159 -7.04 28.56 -1.10
N GLU A 160 -7.25 27.24 -1.12
CA GLU A 160 -6.38 26.27 -1.82
C GLU A 160 -6.18 26.61 -3.32
N LEU A 161 -7.13 27.28 -3.96
CA LEU A 161 -7.00 27.73 -5.34
C LEU A 161 -5.77 28.64 -5.55
N ALA A 162 -5.33 29.38 -4.53
CA ALA A 162 -4.11 30.21 -4.61
C ALA A 162 -2.87 29.35 -4.83
N LYS A 163 -2.84 28.10 -4.30
CA LYS A 163 -1.76 27.13 -4.50
C LYS A 163 -1.88 26.41 -5.84
N TYR A 164 -3.09 26.02 -6.22
CA TYR A 164 -3.30 25.12 -7.38
C TYR A 164 -3.73 25.83 -8.66
N HIS A 165 -3.70 27.18 -8.68
CA HIS A 165 -4.23 27.95 -9.81
C HIS A 165 -3.49 27.74 -11.14
N ASP A 166 -2.25 27.30 -11.12
CA ASP A 166 -1.40 27.05 -12.31
C ASP A 166 -1.30 25.57 -12.70
N THR A 167 -1.89 24.64 -11.92
CA THR A 167 -1.87 23.17 -12.17
C THR A 167 -2.43 22.83 -13.56
N TRP A 168 -3.31 23.68 -14.13
CA TRP A 168 -3.82 23.46 -15.49
C TRP A 168 -2.73 23.33 -16.55
N THR A 169 -1.52 23.86 -16.29
CA THR A 169 -0.38 23.79 -17.21
C THR A 169 0.27 22.41 -17.26
N THR A 170 0.03 21.58 -16.24
CA THR A 170 0.61 20.24 -16.07
C THR A 170 -0.43 19.12 -16.13
N MET A 171 -1.71 19.47 -16.31
CA MET A 171 -2.80 18.47 -16.41
C MET A 171 -2.64 17.63 -17.68
N ASP A 172 -2.82 16.33 -17.52
CA ASP A 172 -2.80 15.34 -18.57
C ASP A 172 -4.09 14.50 -18.60
N LYS A 173 -4.13 13.46 -19.43
CA LYS A 173 -5.28 12.55 -19.52
C LYS A 173 -5.58 11.84 -18.19
N ALA A 174 -4.55 11.48 -17.42
CA ALA A 174 -4.71 10.81 -16.13
C ALA A 174 -5.38 11.73 -15.10
N SER A 175 -5.05 13.04 -15.10
CA SER A 175 -5.69 14.04 -14.25
C SER A 175 -7.21 14.12 -14.45
N PHE A 176 -7.69 13.91 -15.67
CA PHE A 176 -9.13 13.89 -15.98
C PHE A 176 -9.80 12.57 -15.56
N GLN A 177 -9.08 11.45 -15.66
CA GLN A 177 -9.61 10.15 -15.23
C GLN A 177 -9.85 10.10 -13.72
N TYR A 178 -9.07 10.83 -12.93
CA TYR A 178 -9.26 10.94 -11.50
C TYR A 178 -10.58 11.64 -11.11
N ILE A 179 -11.13 12.53 -11.98
CA ILE A 179 -12.38 13.22 -11.70
C ILE A 179 -13.54 12.23 -11.77
N GLY A 180 -14.16 11.95 -10.62
CA GLY A 180 -15.25 10.98 -10.50
C GLY A 180 -14.77 9.53 -10.31
N ALA A 181 -13.46 9.29 -10.18
CA ALA A 181 -12.95 8.00 -9.78
C ALA A 181 -13.43 7.62 -8.37
N ASP A 182 -13.50 6.33 -8.12
CA ASP A 182 -13.74 5.80 -6.79
C ASP A 182 -12.64 6.28 -5.83
N LYS A 183 -13.04 6.70 -4.65
CA LYS A 183 -12.14 7.17 -3.59
C LYS A 183 -11.73 6.04 -2.63
N HIS A 184 -12.30 4.88 -2.81
CA HIS A 184 -11.94 3.70 -2.04
C HIS A 184 -10.43 3.42 -2.13
N ASN A 185 -9.81 3.10 -1.00
CA ASN A 185 -8.40 2.74 -0.92
C ASN A 185 -8.29 1.26 -0.51
N PRO A 186 -7.98 0.34 -1.46
CA PRO A 186 -7.90 -1.09 -1.16
C PRO A 186 -6.76 -1.44 -0.19
N TYR A 187 -5.74 -0.57 -0.08
CA TYR A 187 -4.66 -0.75 0.90
C TYR A 187 -5.01 -0.21 2.29
N LYS A 188 -6.19 0.40 2.48
CA LYS A 188 -6.60 0.99 3.78
C LYS A 188 -5.56 1.95 4.37
N GLY A 189 -4.95 2.76 3.52
CA GLY A 189 -3.92 3.73 3.92
C GLY A 189 -2.49 3.20 3.98
N TYR A 190 -2.27 1.88 3.93
CA TYR A 190 -0.94 1.30 3.80
C TYR A 190 -0.26 1.73 2.49
N THR A 191 1.04 1.94 2.55
CA THR A 191 1.88 2.22 1.37
C THR A 191 2.97 1.17 1.26
N PRO A 192 2.91 0.27 0.28
CA PRO A 192 3.96 -0.71 0.06
C PRO A 192 5.31 -0.02 -0.20
N SER A 193 6.35 -0.45 0.48
CA SER A 193 7.73 -0.02 0.24
C SER A 193 8.56 -1.18 -0.30
N LEU A 194 9.39 -0.90 -1.28
CA LEU A 194 10.42 -1.81 -1.79
C LEU A 194 11.81 -1.43 -1.28
N ASP A 195 11.90 -0.36 -0.49
CA ASP A 195 13.15 0.03 0.13
C ASP A 195 13.58 -1.00 1.17
N GLY A 196 14.90 -1.16 1.29
CA GLY A 196 15.48 -1.98 2.33
C GLY A 196 15.51 -3.48 2.02
N PHE A 197 15.56 -4.31 3.07
CA PHE A 197 15.68 -5.75 2.97
C PHE A 197 14.33 -6.44 3.19
N ALA A 198 14.01 -7.41 2.34
CA ALA A 198 12.76 -8.18 2.39
C ALA A 198 12.53 -8.89 3.75
N ASP A 199 13.60 -9.23 4.45
CA ASP A 199 13.57 -9.84 5.79
C ASP A 199 13.80 -8.85 6.94
N GLY A 200 13.87 -7.54 6.65
CA GLY A 200 14.13 -6.46 7.61
C GLY A 200 15.61 -6.20 7.92
N GLY A 201 16.54 -6.91 7.29
CA GLY A 201 17.98 -6.75 7.53
C GLY A 201 18.48 -7.39 8.84
N GLU A 202 19.55 -6.88 9.44
CA GLU A 202 20.10 -7.37 10.69
C GLU A 202 19.46 -6.70 11.91
N PHE A 203 19.19 -7.46 12.95
CA PHE A 203 18.71 -6.90 14.23
C PHE A 203 19.85 -6.18 14.95
N ASN A 204 19.64 -4.94 15.27
CA ASN A 204 20.60 -4.16 16.04
C ASN A 204 20.41 -4.39 17.54
N GLU A 205 21.12 -5.37 18.11
CA GLU A 205 21.07 -5.70 19.54
C GLU A 205 21.45 -4.51 20.47
N GLU A 206 22.19 -3.52 19.95
CA GLU A 206 22.57 -2.34 20.76
C GLU A 206 21.36 -1.46 21.06
N ILE A 207 20.33 -1.42 20.18
CA ILE A 207 19.09 -0.70 20.46
C ILE A 207 18.41 -1.23 21.73
N ALA A 208 18.36 -2.55 21.88
CA ALA A 208 17.76 -3.18 23.06
C ALA A 208 18.49 -2.84 24.38
N LYS A 209 19.78 -2.45 24.31
CA LYS A 209 20.61 -2.09 25.48
C LYS A 209 20.52 -0.62 25.87
N VAL A 210 19.97 0.24 25.02
CA VAL A 210 19.82 1.68 25.30
C VAL A 210 18.80 1.88 26.43
N THR A 211 19.25 2.41 27.56
CA THR A 211 18.41 2.72 28.72
C THR A 211 18.28 4.21 28.99
N GLU A 212 19.11 5.01 28.35
CA GLU A 212 19.10 6.46 28.44
C GLU A 212 17.75 7.02 27.96
N LYS A 213 17.37 8.16 28.51
CA LYS A 213 16.15 8.87 28.15
C LYS A 213 16.50 10.28 27.69
N ALA A 214 15.91 10.67 26.57
CA ALA A 214 16.02 12.05 26.11
C ALA A 214 15.03 12.96 26.85
N GLU A 215 15.35 14.24 26.93
CA GLU A 215 14.36 15.27 27.25
C GLU A 215 13.56 15.56 25.98
N LEU A 216 12.25 15.30 26.02
CA LEU A 216 11.36 15.60 24.90
C LEU A 216 11.05 17.09 24.85
N ALA A 217 10.96 17.62 23.66
CA ALA A 217 10.62 19.01 23.42
C ALA A 217 9.24 19.37 24.00
N GLU A 218 9.12 20.56 24.59
CA GLU A 218 7.87 21.05 25.21
C GLU A 218 6.69 21.00 24.22
N LEU A 219 6.92 21.31 22.95
CA LEU A 219 5.90 21.24 21.90
C LEU A 219 5.34 19.82 21.75
N SER A 220 6.22 18.82 21.70
CA SER A 220 5.83 17.41 21.56
C SER A 220 5.07 16.91 22.78
N VAL A 221 5.57 17.18 23.98
CA VAL A 221 4.89 16.82 25.23
C VAL A 221 3.52 17.47 25.31
N LYS A 222 3.41 18.78 25.01
CA LYS A 222 2.13 19.51 24.96
C LYS A 222 1.09 18.80 24.08
N TYR A 223 1.49 18.34 22.90
CA TYR A 223 0.54 17.71 21.99
C TYR A 223 0.27 16.24 22.33
N MET A 224 1.20 15.50 22.91
CA MET A 224 0.93 14.18 23.48
C MET A 224 -0.12 14.29 24.59
N GLU A 225 0.00 15.26 25.50
CA GLU A 225 -0.98 15.50 26.56
C GLU A 225 -2.37 15.90 25.96
N LYS A 226 -2.38 16.72 24.91
CA LYS A 226 -3.63 17.03 24.18
C LYS A 226 -4.26 15.78 23.57
N ILE A 227 -3.47 14.86 22.97
CA ILE A 227 -3.95 13.59 22.42
C ILE A 227 -4.54 12.71 23.52
N ILE A 228 -3.83 12.56 24.65
CA ILE A 228 -4.26 11.78 25.80
C ILE A 228 -5.61 12.34 26.34
N ALA A 229 -5.69 13.66 26.49
CA ALA A 229 -6.90 14.32 26.97
C ALA A 229 -8.06 14.14 25.99
N LEU A 230 -7.82 14.24 24.67
CA LEU A 230 -8.81 14.05 23.62
C LEU A 230 -9.38 12.63 23.62
N CYS A 231 -8.52 11.61 23.68
CA CYS A 231 -8.97 10.22 23.71
C CYS A 231 -9.79 9.92 24.97
N LYS A 232 -9.38 10.43 26.13
CA LYS A 232 -10.15 10.36 27.38
C LYS A 232 -11.51 11.06 27.27
N GLU A 233 -11.56 12.27 26.69
CA GLU A 233 -12.82 13.00 26.45
C GLU A 233 -13.78 12.22 25.56
N LYS A 234 -13.25 11.57 24.53
CA LYS A 234 -14.03 10.80 23.56
C LYS A 234 -14.34 9.38 24.02
N ASN A 235 -13.79 8.95 25.16
CA ASN A 235 -13.90 7.60 25.70
C ASN A 235 -13.43 6.52 24.69
N VAL A 236 -12.31 6.80 24.03
CA VAL A 236 -11.61 5.90 23.10
C VAL A 236 -10.24 5.60 23.71
N ASP A 237 -9.83 4.33 23.67
CA ASP A 237 -8.54 3.93 24.18
C ASP A 237 -7.42 4.51 23.30
N LEU A 238 -6.27 4.79 23.92
CA LEU A 238 -5.05 5.21 23.24
C LEU A 238 -3.96 4.17 23.48
N LEU A 239 -3.33 3.73 22.41
CA LEU A 239 -2.16 2.85 22.43
C LEU A 239 -0.98 3.56 21.80
N PHE A 240 0.22 3.35 22.33
CA PHE A 240 1.45 3.81 21.69
C PHE A 240 2.15 2.65 20.97
N LEU A 241 2.62 2.92 19.77
CA LEU A 241 3.35 1.98 18.95
C LEU A 241 4.64 2.61 18.47
N LYS A 242 5.77 1.91 18.60
CA LYS A 242 6.99 2.22 17.87
C LYS A 242 7.25 1.08 16.88
N THR A 243 7.10 1.35 15.60
CA THR A 243 7.46 0.43 14.51
C THR A 243 8.98 0.28 14.43
N PRO A 244 9.52 -0.89 14.08
CA PRO A 244 10.97 -1.12 14.14
C PRO A 244 11.71 -0.28 13.09
N ASN A 245 12.86 0.26 13.48
CA ASN A 245 13.83 0.89 12.58
C ASN A 245 15.26 0.67 13.10
N ASP A 246 16.26 1.07 12.31
CA ASP A 246 17.69 0.91 12.62
C ASP A 246 18.34 2.13 13.30
N HIS A 247 17.57 3.14 13.65
CA HIS A 247 18.06 4.42 14.17
C HIS A 247 18.25 4.39 15.69
N ILE A 248 19.36 3.79 16.15
CA ILE A 248 19.69 3.68 17.59
C ILE A 248 19.74 5.03 18.32
N GLN A 249 20.14 6.11 17.63
CA GLN A 249 20.27 7.45 18.21
C GLN A 249 18.93 8.02 18.72
N ASN A 250 17.81 7.54 18.22
CA ASN A 250 16.48 8.01 18.60
C ASN A 250 15.86 7.17 19.74
N GLN A 251 16.45 6.04 20.10
CA GLN A 251 15.92 5.18 21.17
C GLN A 251 15.74 5.89 22.52
N PRO A 252 16.61 6.84 22.94
CA PRO A 252 16.39 7.62 24.17
C PRO A 252 15.07 8.41 24.16
N GLU A 253 14.59 8.87 23.00
CA GLU A 253 13.30 9.57 22.86
C GLU A 253 12.13 8.59 23.08
N TYR A 254 12.20 7.39 22.51
CA TYR A 254 11.18 6.35 22.68
C TYR A 254 11.13 5.83 24.12
N ASN A 255 12.29 5.81 24.81
CA ASN A 255 12.35 5.52 26.24
C ASN A 255 11.67 6.59 27.10
N ALA A 256 11.74 7.86 26.68
CA ALA A 256 11.02 8.94 27.36
C ALA A 256 9.50 8.86 27.11
N VAL A 257 9.08 8.45 25.90
CA VAL A 257 7.67 8.17 25.60
C VAL A 257 7.13 7.03 26.46
N ALA A 258 7.94 6.00 26.74
CA ALA A 258 7.56 4.90 27.62
C ALA A 258 7.21 5.38 29.04
N ASP A 259 7.88 6.42 29.57
CA ASP A 259 7.54 7.02 30.87
C ASP A 259 6.20 7.77 30.82
N ILE A 260 5.93 8.48 29.72
CA ILE A 260 4.62 9.13 29.52
C ILE A 260 3.52 8.05 29.47
N ALA A 261 3.74 6.99 28.71
CA ALA A 261 2.82 5.87 28.62
C ALA A 261 2.53 5.26 30.00
N ALA A 262 3.59 4.97 30.77
CA ALA A 262 3.46 4.43 32.13
C ALA A 262 2.73 5.38 33.08
N THR A 263 2.94 6.70 32.95
CA THR A 263 2.29 7.71 33.80
C THR A 263 0.78 7.78 33.58
N HIS A 264 0.35 7.49 32.37
CA HIS A 264 -1.06 7.58 31.96
C HIS A 264 -1.76 6.21 31.79
N ASP A 265 -1.10 5.12 32.19
CA ASP A 265 -1.57 3.73 32.01
C ASP A 265 -1.89 3.39 30.52
N ILE A 266 -1.08 3.91 29.57
CA ILE A 266 -1.23 3.67 28.14
C ILE A 266 -0.39 2.45 27.76
N PRO A 267 -0.98 1.40 27.16
CA PRO A 267 -0.22 0.29 26.60
C PRO A 267 0.75 0.78 25.52
N TYR A 268 2.01 0.34 25.59
CA TYR A 268 3.05 0.72 24.65
C TYR A 268 3.81 -0.49 24.13
N LEU A 269 3.87 -0.64 22.80
CA LEU A 269 4.67 -1.64 22.12
C LEU A 269 5.84 -0.98 21.40
N ASP A 270 7.07 -1.25 21.88
CA ASP A 270 8.31 -0.79 21.24
C ASP A 270 8.97 -1.95 20.47
N LEU A 271 8.68 -2.03 19.18
CA LEU A 271 9.21 -3.10 18.32
C LEU A 271 10.69 -2.94 17.97
N ASN A 272 11.31 -1.78 18.19
CA ASN A 272 12.76 -1.64 18.10
C ASN A 272 13.50 -2.59 19.04
N ARG A 273 12.86 -3.00 20.15
CA ARG A 273 13.43 -3.89 21.15
C ARG A 273 13.21 -5.36 20.85
N GLU A 274 12.32 -5.67 19.93
CA GLU A 274 11.88 -7.03 19.69
C GLU A 274 12.32 -7.56 18.32
N MET A 275 12.46 -6.67 17.32
CA MET A 275 12.75 -7.09 15.96
C MET A 275 13.56 -6.06 15.18
N LYS A 276 14.17 -6.52 14.11
CA LYS A 276 14.85 -5.69 13.12
C LYS A 276 13.88 -4.81 12.35
N GLY A 277 14.36 -3.74 11.76
CA GLY A 277 13.55 -2.85 10.93
C GLY A 277 14.40 -1.79 10.27
N GLN A 278 13.76 -1.01 9.42
CA GLN A 278 14.38 0.06 8.64
C GLN A 278 13.48 1.29 8.66
N LEU A 279 13.98 2.43 8.14
CA LEU A 279 13.22 3.67 8.09
C LEU A 279 11.84 3.49 7.43
N HIS A 280 11.82 2.81 6.27
CA HIS A 280 10.62 2.29 5.63
C HIS A 280 10.80 0.78 5.50
N ASN A 281 9.90 0.03 6.08
CA ASN A 281 10.01 -1.42 6.08
C ASN A 281 9.56 -2.00 4.74
N HIS A 282 10.35 -2.92 4.19
CA HIS A 282 10.00 -3.63 2.96
C HIS A 282 8.66 -4.36 3.11
N VAL A 283 7.85 -4.44 2.06
CA VAL A 283 6.49 -5.01 2.07
C VAL A 283 6.42 -6.39 2.74
N PHE A 284 7.38 -7.29 2.51
CA PHE A 284 7.39 -8.61 3.13
C PHE A 284 7.76 -8.60 4.61
N HIS A 285 8.59 -7.63 5.02
CA HIS A 285 8.86 -7.46 6.44
C HIS A 285 7.71 -6.79 7.19
N ALA A 286 7.00 -5.87 6.54
CA ALA A 286 5.80 -5.22 7.08
C ALA A 286 4.71 -6.23 7.45
N GLU A 287 4.55 -7.34 6.70
CA GLU A 287 3.64 -8.44 7.07
C GLU A 287 4.04 -9.06 8.43
N THR A 288 5.33 -9.31 8.65
CA THR A 288 5.85 -9.86 9.91
C THR A 288 5.63 -8.90 11.08
N ILE A 289 5.91 -7.61 10.87
CA ILE A 289 5.66 -6.54 11.85
C ILE A 289 4.17 -6.50 12.21
N THR A 290 3.31 -6.55 11.19
CA THR A 290 1.86 -6.45 11.37
C THR A 290 1.29 -7.66 12.12
N LYS A 291 1.78 -8.87 11.86
CA LYS A 291 1.39 -10.07 12.64
C LYS A 291 1.71 -9.87 14.12
N ARG A 292 2.89 -9.36 14.45
CA ARG A 292 3.26 -9.08 15.84
C ARG A 292 2.38 -8.00 16.48
N ILE A 293 1.98 -6.97 15.71
CA ILE A 293 1.02 -5.97 16.15
C ILE A 293 -0.37 -6.60 16.39
N GLY A 294 -0.83 -7.46 15.50
CA GLY A 294 -2.11 -8.19 15.65
C GLY A 294 -2.16 -9.06 16.90
N GLU A 295 -1.07 -9.81 17.21
CA GLU A 295 -0.94 -10.55 18.47
C GLU A 295 -1.06 -9.64 19.69
N TRP A 296 -0.44 -8.46 19.64
CA TRP A 296 -0.53 -7.49 20.73
C TRP A 296 -1.94 -6.94 20.91
N LEU A 297 -2.59 -6.52 19.82
CA LEU A 297 -3.96 -6.00 19.86
C LEU A 297 -4.95 -7.04 20.39
N THR A 298 -4.86 -8.29 19.92
CA THR A 298 -5.72 -9.39 20.38
C THR A 298 -5.44 -9.84 21.82
N SER A 299 -4.27 -9.53 22.36
CA SER A 299 -3.97 -9.72 23.78
C SER A 299 -4.63 -8.66 24.70
N LEU A 300 -4.93 -7.49 24.15
CA LEU A 300 -5.54 -6.36 24.86
C LEU A 300 -7.07 -6.31 24.69
N TYR A 301 -7.57 -6.73 23.53
CA TYR A 301 -8.96 -6.59 23.14
C TYR A 301 -9.55 -7.92 22.68
N GLU A 302 -10.78 -8.18 23.09
CA GLU A 302 -11.62 -9.16 22.40
C GLU A 302 -12.12 -8.54 21.10
N VAL A 303 -11.68 -9.09 19.97
CA VAL A 303 -12.07 -8.63 18.63
C VAL A 303 -13.05 -9.64 18.05
N GLU A 304 -14.19 -9.14 17.58
CA GLU A 304 -15.15 -9.96 16.84
C GLU A 304 -14.55 -10.30 15.47
N ASP A 305 -14.54 -11.58 15.13
CA ASP A 305 -14.16 -12.01 13.79
C ASP A 305 -15.28 -11.69 12.79
N LYS A 306 -15.06 -10.70 11.95
CA LYS A 306 -16.03 -10.16 11.00
C LYS A 306 -15.97 -10.83 9.62
N ARG A 307 -15.03 -11.76 9.39
CA ARG A 307 -14.78 -12.34 8.06
C ARG A 307 -15.97 -13.08 7.46
N GLU A 308 -16.80 -13.69 8.31
CA GLU A 308 -18.03 -14.37 7.87
C GLU A 308 -19.23 -13.44 7.70
N ASN A 309 -19.12 -12.15 8.05
CA ASN A 309 -20.20 -11.18 7.93
C ASN A 309 -20.22 -10.54 6.54
N PRO A 310 -21.31 -10.72 5.74
CA PRO A 310 -21.41 -10.17 4.37
C PRO A 310 -21.26 -8.64 4.28
N GLU A 311 -21.51 -7.90 5.36
CA GLU A 311 -21.31 -6.44 5.38
C GLU A 311 -19.84 -6.07 5.19
N PHE A 312 -18.92 -6.98 5.49
CA PHE A 312 -17.48 -6.79 5.33
C PHE A 312 -16.90 -7.45 4.08
N ALA A 313 -17.72 -7.83 3.09
CA ALA A 313 -17.26 -8.48 1.85
C ALA A 313 -16.18 -7.68 1.12
N GLN A 314 -16.25 -6.33 1.15
CA GLN A 314 -15.25 -5.45 0.55
C GLN A 314 -13.86 -5.63 1.16
N TRP A 315 -13.75 -5.98 2.44
CA TRP A 315 -12.48 -6.24 3.11
C TRP A 315 -11.75 -7.46 2.54
N HIS A 316 -12.48 -8.50 2.12
CA HIS A 316 -11.88 -9.64 1.43
C HIS A 316 -11.34 -9.26 0.05
N GLU A 317 -12.07 -8.42 -0.69
CA GLU A 317 -11.61 -7.93 -1.99
C GLU A 317 -10.37 -7.05 -1.85
N ASP A 318 -10.32 -6.20 -0.83
CA ASP A 318 -9.18 -5.34 -0.53
C ASP A 318 -7.95 -6.15 -0.10
N ALA A 319 -8.13 -7.16 0.75
CA ALA A 319 -7.06 -8.04 1.17
C ALA A 319 -6.52 -8.87 -0.02
N ASP A 320 -7.40 -9.43 -0.84
CA ASP A 320 -6.99 -10.13 -2.06
C ASP A 320 -6.23 -9.20 -3.03
N TYR A 321 -6.65 -7.94 -3.18
CA TYR A 321 -5.94 -6.95 -3.98
C TYR A 321 -4.51 -6.73 -3.46
N TYR A 322 -4.34 -6.57 -2.14
CA TYR A 322 -3.02 -6.45 -1.50
C TYR A 322 -2.16 -7.70 -1.74
N TYR A 323 -2.69 -8.91 -1.50
CA TYR A 323 -1.92 -10.13 -1.63
C TYR A 323 -1.52 -10.45 -3.07
N ARG A 324 -2.35 -10.09 -4.06
CA ARG A 324 -1.98 -10.17 -5.48
C ARG A 324 -0.83 -9.24 -5.83
N TYR A 325 -0.85 -8.02 -5.31
CA TYR A 325 0.26 -7.07 -5.46
C TYR A 325 1.54 -7.57 -4.78
N ALA A 326 1.47 -8.03 -3.54
CA ALA A 326 2.60 -8.62 -2.83
C ALA A 326 3.15 -9.85 -3.58
N HIS A 327 2.28 -10.67 -4.16
CA HIS A 327 2.68 -11.82 -4.96
C HIS A 327 3.35 -11.40 -6.28
N GLN A 328 2.88 -10.35 -6.96
CA GLN A 328 3.56 -9.75 -8.10
C GLN A 328 5.01 -9.40 -7.78
N LEU A 329 5.23 -8.72 -6.64
CA LEU A 329 6.57 -8.34 -6.20
C LEU A 329 7.45 -9.56 -5.92
N ARG A 330 6.88 -10.59 -5.30
CA ARG A 330 7.58 -11.86 -5.01
C ARG A 330 8.00 -12.54 -6.31
N LEU A 331 7.09 -12.73 -7.25
CA LEU A 331 7.39 -13.36 -8.54
C LEU A 331 8.51 -12.65 -9.29
N ASN A 332 8.52 -11.30 -9.29
CA ASN A 332 9.52 -10.52 -10.00
C ASN A 332 10.91 -10.57 -9.33
N GLY A 333 11.02 -11.05 -8.09
CA GLY A 333 12.27 -11.23 -7.35
C GLY A 333 12.84 -12.66 -7.41
N ILE A 334 12.13 -13.64 -8.02
CA ILE A 334 12.59 -15.04 -8.05
C ILE A 334 13.45 -15.29 -9.29
N GLU A 335 14.67 -15.78 -9.07
CA GLU A 335 15.63 -16.11 -10.11
C GLU A 335 15.72 -17.64 -10.38
N ILE A 336 15.13 -18.47 -9.51
CA ILE A 336 15.16 -19.94 -9.61
C ILE A 336 13.85 -20.44 -10.20
N PHE A 337 13.93 -21.25 -11.27
CA PHE A 337 12.76 -21.73 -12.02
C PHE A 337 11.80 -22.53 -11.14
N GLU A 338 12.30 -23.47 -10.35
CA GLU A 338 11.49 -24.29 -9.46
C GLU A 338 10.72 -23.46 -8.42
N GLU A 339 11.39 -22.50 -7.80
CA GLU A 339 10.76 -21.59 -6.84
C GLU A 339 9.67 -20.75 -7.51
N TYR A 340 9.94 -20.24 -8.73
CA TYR A 340 8.98 -19.47 -9.49
C TYR A 340 7.74 -20.28 -9.87
N MET A 341 7.96 -21.51 -10.36
CA MET A 341 6.86 -22.40 -10.72
C MET A 341 6.00 -22.78 -9.53
N ALA A 342 6.62 -23.03 -8.37
CA ALA A 342 5.93 -23.37 -7.13
C ALA A 342 4.96 -22.26 -6.68
N GLU A 343 5.34 -20.99 -6.84
CA GLU A 343 4.49 -19.84 -6.50
C GLU A 343 3.27 -19.70 -7.41
N LEU A 344 3.27 -20.27 -8.60
CA LEU A 344 2.15 -20.20 -9.55
C LEU A 344 1.08 -21.28 -9.34
N ILE A 345 1.42 -22.35 -8.59
CA ILE A 345 0.51 -23.50 -8.42
C ILE A 345 -0.69 -23.11 -7.56
N GLY A 346 -1.90 -23.49 -8.03
CA GLY A 346 -3.16 -23.23 -7.32
C GLY A 346 -3.62 -21.76 -7.36
N LYS A 347 -2.98 -20.93 -8.17
CA LYS A 347 -3.40 -19.54 -8.41
C LYS A 347 -4.32 -19.46 -9.63
N ASP A 348 -5.23 -18.51 -9.63
CA ASP A 348 -6.18 -18.23 -10.69
C ASP A 348 -5.61 -17.31 -11.81
N TYR A 349 -4.33 -17.50 -12.14
CA TYR A 349 -3.62 -16.74 -13.15
C TYR A 349 -3.65 -17.46 -14.51
N ILE A 350 -3.49 -16.68 -15.59
CA ILE A 350 -3.17 -17.20 -16.91
C ILE A 350 -1.65 -17.18 -17.06
N VAL A 351 -1.04 -18.36 -17.15
CA VAL A 351 0.40 -18.55 -17.29
C VAL A 351 0.69 -18.93 -18.74
N CYS A 352 1.39 -18.05 -19.47
CA CYS A 352 1.87 -18.28 -20.82
C CYS A 352 3.34 -18.66 -20.79
N ILE A 353 3.70 -19.79 -21.38
CA ILE A 353 5.07 -20.31 -21.46
C ILE A 353 5.45 -20.45 -22.93
N ALA A 354 6.63 -19.96 -23.30
CA ALA A 354 7.23 -20.17 -24.62
C ALA A 354 8.74 -20.46 -24.49
N VAL A 355 9.22 -21.49 -25.14
CA VAL A 355 10.65 -21.85 -25.16
C VAL A 355 11.35 -21.15 -26.32
N ASN A 356 12.52 -20.57 -26.05
CA ASN A 356 13.48 -20.09 -27.01
C ASN A 356 14.74 -20.97 -26.96
N GLN A 357 15.18 -21.51 -28.06
CA GLN A 357 16.32 -22.44 -28.21
C GLN A 357 16.07 -23.78 -27.52
N ASP A 358 16.70 -24.01 -26.38
CA ASP A 358 16.61 -25.25 -25.62
C ASP A 358 16.29 -24.95 -24.16
N ALA A 359 15.28 -25.60 -23.61
CA ALA A 359 14.90 -25.51 -22.22
C ALA A 359 14.74 -26.89 -21.56
N GLY A 360 14.68 -27.97 -22.34
CA GLY A 360 14.34 -29.30 -21.83
C GLY A 360 15.53 -30.11 -21.35
N ALA A 361 16.72 -29.92 -21.92
CA ALA A 361 17.86 -30.84 -21.75
C ALA A 361 18.35 -31.02 -20.32
N TYR A 362 18.12 -30.03 -19.45
CA TYR A 362 18.63 -30.01 -18.07
C TYR A 362 17.56 -29.77 -17.02
N LEU A 363 16.26 -29.97 -17.38
CA LEU A 363 15.18 -29.87 -16.39
C LEU A 363 15.33 -30.92 -15.30
N SER A 364 15.24 -30.46 -14.05
CA SER A 364 15.18 -31.33 -12.89
C SER A 364 13.87 -32.13 -12.81
N GLU A 365 13.87 -33.27 -12.12
CA GLU A 365 12.64 -34.01 -11.85
C GLU A 365 11.61 -33.14 -11.09
N GLU A 366 12.09 -32.26 -10.22
CA GLU A 366 11.28 -31.30 -9.49
C GLU A 366 10.60 -30.28 -10.43
N ALA A 367 11.35 -29.68 -11.36
CA ALA A 367 10.82 -28.75 -12.36
C ALA A 367 9.72 -29.39 -13.21
N VAL A 368 9.93 -30.63 -13.67
CA VAL A 368 8.92 -31.40 -14.41
C VAL A 368 7.67 -31.63 -13.56
N ALA A 369 7.82 -32.03 -12.29
CA ALA A 369 6.71 -32.25 -11.38
C ALA A 369 5.91 -30.96 -11.12
N LEU A 370 6.59 -29.82 -11.00
CA LEU A 370 5.93 -28.52 -10.81
C LEU A 370 5.16 -28.07 -12.07
N MET A 371 5.72 -28.27 -13.26
CA MET A 371 5.00 -28.04 -14.51
C MET A 371 3.74 -28.91 -14.62
N GLN A 372 3.81 -30.18 -14.20
CA GLN A 372 2.65 -31.06 -14.15
C GLN A 372 1.59 -30.59 -13.12
N GLN A 373 2.02 -30.10 -11.96
CA GLN A 373 1.11 -29.53 -10.97
C GLN A 373 0.46 -28.25 -11.46
N LEU A 374 1.16 -27.43 -12.25
CA LEU A 374 0.59 -26.27 -12.92
C LEU A 374 -0.51 -26.65 -13.92
N GLY A 375 -0.45 -27.88 -14.46
CA GLY A 375 -1.41 -28.45 -15.40
C GLY A 375 -0.80 -28.96 -16.70
N CYS A 376 0.49 -28.73 -16.96
CA CYS A 376 1.17 -29.19 -18.18
C CYS A 376 1.23 -30.73 -18.23
N GLN A 377 1.05 -31.30 -19.42
CA GLN A 377 1.03 -32.75 -19.62
C GLN A 377 2.25 -33.26 -20.38
N TRP A 378 2.90 -32.37 -21.13
CA TRP A 378 4.06 -32.73 -21.93
C TRP A 378 5.33 -32.74 -21.07
N ASP A 379 6.07 -33.82 -21.16
CA ASP A 379 7.41 -33.89 -20.54
C ASP A 379 8.44 -33.23 -21.46
N VAL A 380 8.73 -31.97 -21.20
CA VAL A 380 9.68 -31.15 -22.00
C VAL A 380 11.12 -31.66 -21.84
N SER A 381 11.44 -32.41 -20.76
CA SER A 381 12.79 -32.94 -20.49
C SER A 381 13.25 -33.93 -21.55
N THR A 382 12.31 -34.57 -22.29
CA THR A 382 12.61 -35.58 -23.30
C THR A 382 12.88 -35.00 -24.68
N ALA A 383 12.73 -33.70 -24.89
CA ALA A 383 12.69 -33.06 -26.20
C ALA A 383 13.66 -31.87 -26.32
N GLY A 384 14.95 -32.11 -26.03
CA GLY A 384 15.97 -31.07 -26.13
C GLY A 384 16.00 -30.39 -27.51
N GLY A 385 16.01 -29.05 -27.50
CA GLY A 385 16.06 -28.22 -28.71
C GLY A 385 14.74 -28.03 -29.43
N ASN A 386 13.64 -28.63 -28.96
CA ASN A 386 12.31 -28.48 -29.59
C ASN A 386 11.64 -27.18 -29.16
N SER A 387 10.76 -26.69 -29.99
CA SER A 387 9.78 -25.67 -29.64
C SER A 387 8.78 -26.24 -28.64
N TYR A 388 8.41 -25.45 -27.65
CA TYR A 388 7.36 -25.78 -26.68
C TYR A 388 6.61 -24.53 -26.24
N LEU A 389 5.29 -24.61 -26.21
CA LEU A 389 4.44 -23.60 -25.60
C LEU A 389 3.37 -24.25 -24.72
N ALA A 390 2.98 -23.51 -23.67
CA ALA A 390 1.81 -23.80 -22.86
C ALA A 390 1.08 -22.51 -22.49
N VAL A 391 -0.25 -22.59 -22.44
CA VAL A 391 -1.13 -21.56 -21.87
C VAL A 391 -2.07 -22.26 -20.90
N VAL A 392 -1.91 -21.96 -19.62
CA VAL A 392 -2.59 -22.64 -18.51
C VAL A 392 -3.25 -21.62 -17.60
N GLU A 393 -4.46 -21.91 -17.14
CA GLU A 393 -5.20 -21.13 -16.17
C GLU A 393 -5.71 -22.04 -15.05
N ASN A 394 -5.19 -21.88 -13.86
CA ASN A 394 -5.61 -22.66 -12.67
C ASN A 394 -5.73 -24.17 -12.97
N GLY A 395 -4.71 -24.77 -13.57
CA GLY A 395 -4.69 -26.19 -13.97
C GLY A 395 -5.48 -26.53 -15.23
N ILE A 396 -6.18 -25.59 -15.85
CA ILE A 396 -6.91 -25.77 -17.12
C ILE A 396 -5.97 -25.42 -18.28
N ILE A 397 -5.76 -26.36 -19.19
CA ILE A 397 -4.92 -26.15 -20.38
C ILE A 397 -5.78 -25.51 -21.49
N HIS A 398 -5.45 -24.28 -21.87
CA HIS A 398 -5.96 -23.62 -23.07
C HIS A 398 -5.21 -24.08 -24.32
N ALA A 399 -3.90 -24.25 -24.18
CA ALA A 399 -3.02 -24.80 -25.21
C ALA A 399 -1.80 -25.44 -24.60
N GLU A 400 -1.34 -26.54 -25.17
CA GLU A 400 -0.01 -27.12 -24.90
C GLU A 400 0.45 -27.90 -26.14
N THR A 401 1.64 -27.61 -26.62
CA THR A 401 2.21 -28.32 -27.75
C THR A 401 3.71 -28.17 -27.82
N GLY A 402 4.39 -29.18 -28.35
CA GLY A 402 5.81 -29.17 -28.64
C GLY A 402 6.09 -29.82 -30.00
N SER A 403 7.14 -29.41 -30.69
CA SER A 403 7.52 -29.88 -32.02
C SER A 403 8.98 -29.50 -32.34
N GLU A 404 9.59 -30.18 -33.30
CA GLU A 404 10.85 -29.72 -33.92
C GLU A 404 10.64 -28.45 -34.78
N ASP A 405 9.41 -28.23 -35.26
CA ASP A 405 9.00 -27.05 -36.02
C ASP A 405 8.51 -25.91 -35.10
N VAL A 406 8.19 -24.76 -35.69
CA VAL A 406 7.55 -23.63 -34.97
C VAL A 406 6.20 -24.05 -34.42
N VAL A 407 5.93 -23.76 -33.17
CA VAL A 407 4.61 -23.93 -32.57
C VAL A 407 4.00 -22.56 -32.23
N ALA A 408 2.70 -22.41 -32.44
CA ALA A 408 1.99 -21.17 -32.22
C ALA A 408 0.57 -21.40 -31.70
N TYR A 409 0.13 -20.51 -30.85
CA TYR A 409 -1.25 -20.44 -30.36
C TYR A 409 -1.73 -19.00 -30.44
N GLU A 410 -2.99 -18.81 -30.86
CA GLU A 410 -3.64 -17.50 -30.83
C GLU A 410 -5.12 -17.73 -30.52
N ASN A 411 -5.61 -17.19 -29.41
CA ASN A 411 -7.01 -17.27 -29.05
C ASN A 411 -7.39 -16.14 -28.08
N ARG A 412 -8.68 -15.96 -27.90
CA ARG A 412 -9.24 -15.03 -26.89
C ARG A 412 -9.56 -15.80 -25.61
N ILE A 413 -9.05 -15.28 -24.48
CA ILE A 413 -9.39 -15.74 -23.15
C ILE A 413 -9.95 -14.51 -22.41
N TYR A 414 -11.16 -14.60 -21.87
CA TYR A 414 -11.94 -13.44 -21.41
C TYR A 414 -12.03 -12.35 -22.50
N ASP A 415 -11.65 -11.12 -22.18
CA ASP A 415 -11.70 -9.99 -23.12
C ASP A 415 -10.38 -9.72 -23.82
N HIS A 416 -9.35 -10.55 -23.60
CA HIS A 416 -7.98 -10.37 -24.10
C HIS A 416 -7.60 -11.41 -25.14
N THR A 417 -6.79 -10.99 -26.14
CA THR A 417 -6.22 -11.86 -27.16
C THR A 417 -4.81 -12.28 -26.77
N PHE A 418 -4.62 -13.57 -26.56
CA PHE A 418 -3.32 -14.17 -26.25
C PHE A 418 -2.74 -14.81 -27.49
N LYS A 419 -1.51 -14.45 -27.85
CA LYS A 419 -0.75 -15.07 -28.92
C LYS A 419 0.61 -15.50 -28.37
N VAL A 420 0.91 -16.79 -28.46
CA VAL A 420 2.13 -17.41 -27.96
C VAL A 420 2.83 -18.13 -29.11
N VAL A 421 4.11 -17.87 -29.32
CA VAL A 421 4.93 -18.52 -30.36
C VAL A 421 6.23 -18.99 -29.70
N SER A 422 6.59 -20.24 -30.00
CA SER A 422 7.87 -20.81 -29.58
C SER A 422 8.62 -21.36 -30.79
N GLN A 423 9.93 -21.10 -30.82
CA GLN A 423 10.88 -21.59 -31.80
C GLN A 423 12.12 -22.12 -31.06
N GLY A 424 12.21 -23.43 -30.98
CA GLY A 424 13.39 -24.11 -30.44
C GLY A 424 14.62 -23.91 -31.33
N SER A 425 15.75 -24.49 -30.93
CA SER A 425 17.03 -24.35 -31.65
C SER A 425 16.99 -24.82 -33.12
N GLN A 426 16.09 -25.74 -33.44
CA GLN A 426 15.88 -26.23 -34.80
C GLN A 426 14.91 -25.38 -35.64
N ALA A 427 14.08 -24.56 -34.98
CA ALA A 427 12.99 -23.82 -35.60
C ALA A 427 13.23 -22.29 -35.70
N GLY A 428 14.37 -21.77 -35.22
CA GLY A 428 14.73 -20.36 -35.43
C GLY A 428 15.04 -19.53 -34.17
N CYS A 429 14.98 -20.11 -32.97
CA CYS A 429 15.40 -19.47 -31.72
C CYS A 429 14.61 -18.19 -31.39
N ASN A 430 13.32 -18.32 -31.03
CA ASN A 430 12.48 -17.20 -30.69
C ASN A 430 11.36 -17.60 -29.72
N ALA A 431 11.08 -16.78 -28.75
CA ALA A 431 9.87 -16.84 -27.92
C ALA A 431 9.13 -15.50 -28.03
N SER A 432 7.82 -15.56 -28.23
CA SER A 432 6.96 -14.38 -28.29
C SER A 432 5.66 -14.65 -27.56
N ILE A 433 5.28 -13.76 -26.64
CA ILE A 433 4.02 -13.81 -25.90
C ILE A 433 3.38 -12.43 -25.98
N ILE A 434 2.39 -12.32 -26.84
CA ILE A 434 1.69 -11.07 -27.14
C ILE A 434 0.30 -11.11 -26.51
N ILE A 435 -0.04 -10.09 -25.74
CA ILE A 435 -1.38 -9.90 -25.17
C ILE A 435 -1.91 -8.56 -25.70
N ASP A 436 -3.06 -8.58 -26.38
CA ASP A 436 -3.70 -7.42 -27.02
C ASP A 436 -2.77 -6.61 -27.93
N GLY A 437 -1.87 -7.29 -28.62
CA GLY A 437 -0.93 -6.68 -29.56
C GLY A 437 0.35 -6.11 -28.93
N VAL A 438 0.54 -6.27 -27.62
CA VAL A 438 1.77 -5.86 -26.90
C VAL A 438 2.62 -7.10 -26.62
N GLU A 439 3.90 -7.05 -26.98
CA GLU A 439 4.87 -8.10 -26.68
C GLU A 439 5.35 -8.03 -25.23
N TYR A 440 5.29 -9.15 -24.52
CA TYR A 440 5.69 -9.26 -23.12
C TYR A 440 6.81 -10.30 -22.88
N ALA A 441 7.07 -11.21 -23.80
CA ALA A 441 8.15 -12.18 -23.61
C ALA A 441 9.51 -11.48 -23.57
N PRO A 442 10.40 -11.80 -22.62
CA PRO A 442 11.79 -11.33 -22.63
C PRO A 442 12.56 -11.78 -23.88
N ASN A 443 12.15 -12.89 -24.50
CA ASN A 443 12.78 -13.55 -25.63
C ASN A 443 14.24 -13.97 -25.37
N GLU A 444 14.52 -14.33 -24.14
CA GLU A 444 15.81 -14.88 -23.72
C GLU A 444 15.86 -16.38 -23.92
N LYS A 445 17.06 -16.97 -23.88
CA LYS A 445 17.26 -18.42 -24.00
C LYS A 445 16.58 -19.17 -22.85
N GLY A 446 15.90 -20.27 -23.17
CA GLY A 446 15.19 -21.09 -22.17
C GLY A 446 13.69 -20.82 -22.12
N PHE A 447 13.11 -20.95 -20.93
CA PHE A 447 11.72 -20.66 -20.68
C PHE A 447 11.48 -19.16 -20.61
N ASN A 448 10.51 -18.66 -21.38
CA ASN A 448 9.99 -17.31 -21.26
C ASN A 448 8.55 -17.43 -20.76
N ILE A 449 8.27 -16.80 -19.63
CA ILE A 449 7.01 -16.95 -18.91
C ILE A 449 6.40 -15.56 -18.69
N VAL A 450 5.13 -15.43 -19.06
CA VAL A 450 4.32 -14.25 -18.79
C VAL A 450 3.11 -14.69 -17.97
N VAL A 451 2.92 -14.06 -16.82
CA VAL A 451 1.79 -14.30 -15.91
C VAL A 451 0.84 -13.13 -15.98
N TYR A 452 -0.41 -13.40 -16.36
CA TYR A 452 -1.50 -12.42 -16.40
C TYR A 452 -2.51 -12.71 -15.29
N ASP A 453 -2.91 -11.68 -14.56
CA ASP A 453 -3.96 -11.75 -13.55
C ASP A 453 -5.29 -11.27 -14.14
N PRO A 454 -6.25 -12.16 -14.36
CA PRO A 454 -7.55 -11.77 -14.94
C PRO A 454 -8.42 -10.95 -13.98
N LYS A 455 -8.14 -10.98 -12.67
CA LYS A 455 -8.90 -10.22 -11.67
C LYS A 455 -8.42 -8.77 -11.56
N LEU A 456 -7.11 -8.55 -11.63
CA LEU A 456 -6.52 -7.21 -11.66
C LEU A 456 -6.44 -6.62 -13.07
N ASP A 457 -6.71 -7.40 -14.11
CA ASP A 457 -6.57 -7.03 -15.53
C ASP A 457 -5.16 -6.49 -15.85
N MET A 458 -4.12 -7.23 -15.43
CA MET A 458 -2.73 -6.79 -15.59
C MET A 458 -1.72 -7.93 -15.70
N ILE A 459 -0.56 -7.63 -16.26
CA ILE A 459 0.61 -8.51 -16.20
C ILE A 459 1.19 -8.46 -14.78
N LEU A 460 1.29 -9.61 -14.12
CA LEU A 460 1.95 -9.74 -12.83
C LEU A 460 3.47 -9.90 -12.98
N SER A 461 3.91 -10.71 -13.95
CA SER A 461 5.32 -11.04 -14.10
C SER A 461 5.68 -11.36 -15.53
N THR A 462 6.91 -11.00 -15.91
CA THR A 462 7.56 -11.41 -17.14
C THR A 462 8.97 -11.87 -16.81
N ASN A 463 9.22 -13.18 -16.85
CA ASN A 463 10.50 -13.76 -16.46
C ASN A 463 11.03 -14.70 -17.54
N SER A 464 12.34 -14.92 -17.53
CA SER A 464 13.01 -15.93 -18.35
C SER A 464 13.96 -16.76 -17.49
N PHE A 465 14.05 -18.05 -17.81
CA PHE A 465 14.90 -19.00 -17.08
C PHE A 465 15.71 -19.84 -18.08
N GLU A 466 17.01 -19.64 -18.06
CA GLU A 466 17.95 -20.52 -18.76
C GLU A 466 18.31 -21.69 -17.84
N ILE A 467 17.86 -22.90 -18.19
CA ILE A 467 18.18 -24.11 -17.44
C ILE A 467 19.49 -24.66 -17.97
N THR A 468 20.52 -24.69 -17.14
CA THR A 468 21.86 -25.15 -17.50
C THR A 468 22.24 -26.38 -16.69
N GLU A 469 23.23 -27.13 -17.17
CA GLU A 469 23.82 -28.25 -16.42
C GLU A 469 24.40 -27.73 -15.09
N SER A 470 23.93 -28.26 -13.97
CA SER A 470 24.33 -27.92 -12.60
C SER A 470 25.67 -28.52 -12.19
#